data_fa312225de48853849b1db20e0e7db9d
#
_entry.id   fa312225de48853849b1db20e0e7db9d
#
_cell.length_a   1.000
_cell.length_b   1.000
_cell.length_c   1.000
_cell.angle_alpha   90.00
_cell.angle_beta   90.00
_cell.angle_gamma   90.00
#
_symmetry.space_group_name_H-M   'P 1'
#
loop_
_entity.id
_entity.type
_entity.pdbx_description
1 polymer ?
#
loop_
_entity_poly.entity_id
_entity_poly.type
_entity_poly.pdbx_seq_one_letter_code
_entity_poly.pdbx_strand_id
1 'polypeptide(L)'
;MKVRKFRILRLRHHVSMVELGRTCGVSAQRISELELGESTPEAETVQKIQTGFETIIAQRGEKLDTLQQEYAACKNSLMERVGEYEYEL
;
A
#
# COMPACT_ATOMS: atom_id res chain seq x y z
N MET A 1 -15.34 7.94 6.32
CA MET A 1 -15.14 6.92 5.28
C MET A 1 -13.97 6.04 5.66
N LYS A 2 -14.08 4.73 5.45
CA LYS A 2 -12.99 3.81 5.74
C LYS A 2 -12.28 3.42 4.45
N VAL A 3 -10.97 3.36 4.54
CA VAL A 3 -10.11 2.96 3.42
C VAL A 3 -9.18 1.85 3.88
N ARG A 4 -8.53 1.18 2.95
CA ARG A 4 -7.56 0.17 3.33
C ARG A 4 -6.26 0.83 3.78
N LYS A 5 -5.63 0.21 4.76
CA LYS A 5 -4.44 0.76 5.42
C LYS A 5 -3.32 1.09 4.44
N PHE A 6 -3.14 0.29 3.38
CA PHE A 6 -2.04 0.54 2.45
C PHE A 6 -2.20 1.86 1.68
N ARG A 7 -3.44 2.38 1.55
CA ARG A 7 -3.64 3.72 0.98
C ARG A 7 -2.94 4.78 1.83
N ILE A 8 -3.09 4.68 3.15
CA ILE A 8 -2.48 5.64 4.07
C ILE A 8 -0.96 5.53 4.00
N LEU A 9 -0.44 4.30 4.01
CA LEU A 9 0.99 4.06 3.88
C LEU A 9 1.53 4.67 2.58
N ARG A 10 0.83 4.45 1.47
CA ARG A 10 1.23 4.98 0.17
C ARG A 10 1.28 6.51 0.18
N LEU A 11 0.22 7.13 0.69
CA LEU A 11 0.12 8.59 0.70
C LEU A 11 1.16 9.25 1.60
N ARG A 12 1.43 8.65 2.74
CA ARG A 12 2.42 9.20 3.67
C ARG A 12 3.82 9.21 3.09
N HIS A 13 4.12 8.27 2.22
CA HIS A 13 5.47 8.14 1.67
C HIS A 13 5.53 8.55 0.20
N HIS A 14 4.52 9.27 -0.28
CA HIS A 14 4.50 9.83 -1.63
C HIS A 14 4.69 8.78 -2.71
N VAL A 15 4.08 7.62 -2.52
CA VAL A 15 4.04 6.57 -3.54
C VAL A 15 2.77 6.76 -4.35
N SER A 16 2.89 7.03 -5.64
CA SER A 16 1.72 7.20 -6.50
C SER A 16 1.08 5.84 -6.81
N MET A 17 -0.21 5.85 -7.18
CA MET A 17 -0.88 4.63 -7.63
C MET A 17 -0.22 4.07 -8.89
N VAL A 18 0.29 4.95 -9.75
CA VAL A 18 0.99 4.53 -10.96
C VAL A 18 2.30 3.82 -10.60
N GLU A 19 3.05 4.37 -9.66
CA GLU A 19 4.30 3.75 -9.21
C GLU A 19 4.05 2.39 -8.58
N LEU A 20 3.09 2.32 -7.66
CA LEU A 20 2.76 1.05 -7.01
C LEU A 20 2.23 0.05 -8.04
N GLY A 21 1.36 0.48 -8.93
CA GLY A 21 0.81 -0.39 -9.97
C GLY A 21 1.87 -0.97 -10.88
N ARG A 22 2.84 -0.14 -11.26
CA ARG A 22 3.95 -0.56 -12.12
C ARG A 22 4.80 -1.62 -11.42
N THR A 23 5.06 -1.45 -10.13
CA THR A 23 5.92 -2.38 -9.39
C THR A 23 5.21 -3.67 -8.99
N CYS A 24 3.89 -3.63 -8.80
CA CYS A 24 3.16 -4.82 -8.36
C CYS A 24 2.40 -5.54 -9.49
N GLY A 25 2.34 -4.93 -10.67
CA GLY A 25 1.63 -5.54 -11.80
C GLY A 25 0.11 -5.46 -11.68
N VAL A 26 -0.41 -4.49 -10.94
CA VAL A 26 -1.85 -4.24 -10.78
C VAL A 26 -2.15 -2.86 -11.35
N SER A 27 -3.26 -2.71 -12.08
CA SER A 27 -3.59 -1.41 -12.67
C SER A 27 -3.89 -0.37 -11.59
N ALA A 28 -3.65 0.90 -11.91
CA ALA A 28 -3.95 2.00 -10.98
C ALA A 28 -5.43 2.03 -10.63
N GLN A 29 -6.31 1.73 -11.58
CA GLN A 29 -7.74 1.65 -11.33
C GLN A 29 -8.08 0.57 -10.30
N ARG A 30 -7.48 -0.60 -10.44
CA ARG A 30 -7.69 -1.71 -9.51
C ARG A 30 -7.17 -1.34 -8.11
N ILE A 31 -6.01 -0.67 -8.05
CA ILE A 31 -5.46 -0.19 -6.79
C ILE A 31 -6.44 0.78 -6.12
N SER A 32 -6.99 1.72 -6.89
CA SER A 32 -7.96 2.67 -6.36
C SER A 32 -9.19 1.96 -5.79
N GLU A 33 -9.73 0.99 -6.51
CA GLU A 33 -10.88 0.22 -6.05
C GLU A 33 -10.58 -0.53 -4.74
N LEU A 34 -9.40 -1.11 -4.64
CA LEU A 34 -8.99 -1.81 -3.43
C LEU A 34 -8.81 -0.84 -2.26
N GLU A 35 -8.18 0.31 -2.51
CA GLU A 35 -7.94 1.30 -1.46
C GLU A 35 -9.24 1.82 -0.85
N LEU A 36 -10.25 2.00 -1.68
CA LEU A 36 -11.54 2.53 -1.23
C LEU A 36 -12.47 1.44 -0.69
N GLY A 37 -12.04 0.20 -0.72
CA GLY A 37 -12.85 -0.91 -0.22
C GLY A 37 -13.99 -1.32 -1.13
N GLU A 38 -13.94 -0.92 -2.41
CA GLU A 38 -14.98 -1.23 -3.39
C GLU A 38 -14.94 -2.68 -3.87
N SER A 39 -13.82 -3.37 -3.63
CA SER A 39 -13.69 -4.77 -3.99
C SER A 39 -12.85 -5.51 -2.97
N THR A 40 -12.98 -6.83 -2.95
CA THR A 40 -12.23 -7.69 -2.04
C THR A 40 -11.00 -8.22 -2.77
N PRO A 41 -9.79 -8.05 -2.19
CA PRO A 41 -8.58 -8.55 -2.83
C PRO A 41 -8.47 -10.07 -2.69
N GLU A 42 -7.98 -10.70 -3.75
CA GLU A 42 -7.58 -12.10 -3.71
C GLU A 42 -6.21 -12.21 -3.04
N ALA A 43 -5.89 -13.41 -2.52
CA ALA A 43 -4.60 -13.64 -1.87
C ALA A 43 -3.44 -13.29 -2.80
N GLU A 44 -3.54 -13.62 -4.08
CA GLU A 44 -2.52 -13.29 -5.06
C GLU A 44 -2.33 -11.78 -5.20
N THR A 45 -3.45 -11.03 -5.21
CA THR A 45 -3.38 -9.57 -5.31
C THR A 45 -2.73 -8.96 -4.08
N VAL A 46 -3.04 -9.48 -2.89
CA VAL A 46 -2.39 -9.04 -1.65
C VAL A 46 -0.89 -9.24 -1.72
N GLN A 47 -0.45 -10.41 -2.19
CA GLN A 47 0.98 -10.69 -2.36
C GLN A 47 1.63 -9.74 -3.34
N LYS A 48 0.96 -9.44 -4.45
CA LYS A 48 1.48 -8.49 -5.44
C LYS A 48 1.70 -7.11 -4.85
N ILE A 49 0.74 -6.64 -4.04
CA ILE A 49 0.86 -5.34 -3.40
C ILE A 49 2.01 -5.34 -2.38
N GLN A 50 2.14 -6.40 -1.59
CA GLN A 50 3.27 -6.55 -0.67
C GLN A 50 4.60 -6.51 -1.44
N THR A 51 4.71 -7.26 -2.51
CA THR A 51 5.91 -7.27 -3.35
C THR A 51 6.19 -5.89 -3.94
N GLY A 52 5.13 -5.17 -4.35
CA GLY A 52 5.27 -3.82 -4.86
C GLY A 52 5.89 -2.87 -3.86
N PHE A 53 5.41 -2.88 -2.62
CA PHE A 53 5.99 -2.06 -1.56
C PHE A 53 7.44 -2.45 -1.29
N GLU A 54 7.72 -3.75 -1.22
CA GLU A 54 9.08 -4.23 -0.98
C GLU A 54 10.04 -3.79 -2.09
N THR A 55 9.57 -3.83 -3.34
CA THR A 55 10.34 -3.37 -4.48
C THR A 55 10.62 -1.87 -4.41
N ILE A 56 9.61 -1.07 -4.07
CA ILE A 56 9.77 0.38 -3.94
C ILE A 56 10.76 0.70 -2.82
N ILE A 57 10.66 0.02 -1.68
CA ILE A 57 11.59 0.20 -0.57
C ILE A 57 13.02 -0.08 -1.03
N ALA A 58 13.23 -1.18 -1.74
CA ALA A 58 14.54 -1.54 -2.24
C ALA A 58 15.07 -0.50 -3.25
N GLN A 59 14.21 -0.01 -4.14
CA GLN A 59 14.60 0.99 -5.13
C GLN A 59 14.96 2.33 -4.51
N ARG A 60 14.26 2.73 -3.44
CA ARG A 60 14.52 3.98 -2.75
C ARG A 60 15.73 3.92 -1.84
N GLY A 61 16.15 2.71 -1.45
CA GLY A 61 17.35 2.50 -0.66
C GLY A 61 17.28 3.06 0.75
N GLU A 62 18.44 3.38 1.30
CA GLU A 62 18.59 3.75 2.70
C GLU A 62 17.91 5.04 3.11
N LYS A 63 17.50 5.85 2.16
CA LYS A 63 16.89 7.15 2.47
C LYS A 63 15.49 7.06 3.04
N LEU A 64 14.94 5.84 3.16
CA LEU A 64 13.54 5.66 3.52
C LEU A 64 13.32 4.60 4.59
N ASP A 65 14.16 4.67 5.62
CA ASP A 65 14.00 3.81 6.77
C ASP A 65 12.58 3.87 7.35
N THR A 66 11.95 5.05 7.32
CA THR A 66 10.60 5.23 7.86
C THR A 66 9.58 4.40 7.09
N LEU A 67 9.64 4.41 5.76
CA LEU A 67 8.73 3.57 4.97
C LEU A 67 8.98 2.09 5.28
N GLN A 68 10.23 1.68 5.31
CA GLN A 68 10.57 0.30 5.61
C GLN A 68 10.04 -0.13 6.97
N GLN A 69 10.22 0.70 7.98
CA GLN A 69 9.76 0.42 9.34
C GLN A 69 8.23 0.35 9.42
N GLU A 70 7.55 1.33 8.83
CA GLU A 70 6.08 1.35 8.85
C GLU A 70 5.51 0.17 8.06
N TYR A 71 6.11 -0.14 6.90
CA TYR A 71 5.68 -1.29 6.13
C TYR A 71 5.86 -2.59 6.92
N ALA A 72 7.02 -2.78 7.52
CA ALA A 72 7.28 -3.99 8.30
C ALA A 72 6.28 -4.15 9.44
N ALA A 73 5.90 -3.04 10.07
CA ALA A 73 4.95 -3.06 11.18
C ALA A 73 3.53 -3.42 10.72
N CYS A 74 3.15 -3.08 9.49
CA CYS A 74 1.78 -3.29 9.01
C CYS A 74 1.66 -4.26 7.83
N LYS A 75 2.74 -4.97 7.48
CA LYS A 75 2.77 -5.84 6.31
C LYS A 75 1.59 -6.81 6.25
N ASN A 76 1.21 -7.39 7.38
CA ASN A 76 0.15 -8.38 7.44
C ASN A 76 -1.24 -7.76 7.63
N SER A 77 -1.34 -6.44 7.71
CA SER A 77 -2.59 -5.73 7.91
C SER A 77 -2.84 -4.65 6.85
N LEU A 78 -2.14 -4.72 5.71
CA LEU A 78 -2.28 -3.72 4.64
C LEU A 78 -3.70 -3.58 4.13
N MET A 79 -4.47 -4.65 4.17
CA MET A 79 -5.84 -4.66 3.67
C MET A 79 -6.87 -4.31 4.74
N GLU A 80 -6.43 -4.08 5.98
CA GLU A 80 -7.31 -3.67 7.05
C GLU A 80 -7.94 -2.32 6.75
N ARG A 81 -9.23 -2.16 7.06
CA ARG A 81 -9.96 -0.92 6.80
C ARG A 81 -9.89 -0.02 8.02
N VAL A 82 -9.54 1.23 7.79
CA VAL A 82 -9.35 2.23 8.84
C VAL A 82 -10.01 3.54 8.43
N GLY A 83 -10.27 4.41 9.40
CA GLY A 83 -10.78 5.75 9.13
C GLY A 83 -9.71 6.56 8.43
N GLU A 84 -10.06 7.18 7.29
CA GLU A 84 -9.10 7.86 6.43
C GLU A 84 -8.39 9.02 7.13
N TYR A 85 -9.12 9.72 7.99
CA TYR A 85 -8.59 10.91 8.66
C TYR A 85 -8.27 10.70 10.12
N GLU A 86 -8.59 9.52 10.64
CA GLU A 86 -8.42 9.20 12.07
C GLU A 86 -7.23 8.31 12.34
N TYR A 87 -6.75 7.59 11.30
CA TYR A 87 -5.69 6.62 11.47
C TYR A 87 -4.32 7.26 11.25
N GLU A 88 -3.43 7.06 12.21
CA GLU A 88 -2.04 7.46 12.11
C GLU A 88 -1.16 6.23 12.18
N LEU A 89 -0.28 6.12 11.22
CA LEU A 89 0.67 5.01 11.16
C LEU A 89 1.76 5.14 12.22
#